data_0b8a464abc30f9dafec17f4f9d10b625
#
_entry.id   0b8a464abc30f9dafec17f4f9d10b625
#
_cell.length_a   1.000
_cell.length_b   1.000
_cell.length_c   1.000
_cell.angle_alpha   90.00
_cell.angle_beta   90.00
_cell.angle_gamma   90.00
#
_symmetry.space_group_name_H-M   'P 1'
#
loop_
_entity.id
_entity.type
_entity.pdbx_description
1 polymer ?
#
loop_
_entity_poly.entity_id
_entity_poly.type
_entity_poly.pdbx_seq_one_letter_code
_entity_poly.pdbx_strand_id
1 'polypeptide(L)'
;YKRQVCDTGTYWSSFGHAVILLLIQTGGLGVVTISASFTILSGKKIGLSQRSIMAESVAAPQLSGVVRLTGFIVRVTLGIELIGALLMAPVFCRDFGLFRGLWMSLFHSVSAFCNAGIDLLGVRGAYSSLTSYAYDPLINLVIILLIVIGGIGFLTWDDIYRNRHHISR
;
A
#
# COMPACT_ATOMS: atom_id res chain seq x y z
N TYR A 1 13.23 -11.60 -13.93
CA TYR A 1 14.24 -11.45 -12.87
C TYR A 1 14.26 -9.99 -12.42
N LYS A 2 13.49 -9.65 -11.37
CA LYS A 2 13.50 -8.33 -10.76
C LYS A 2 14.66 -8.26 -9.76
N ARG A 3 15.91 -8.08 -10.22
CA ARG A 3 17.08 -7.69 -9.41
C ARG A 3 17.10 -8.17 -7.93
N GLN A 4 16.44 -9.30 -7.61
CA GLN A 4 16.44 -9.87 -6.28
C GLN A 4 17.76 -10.61 -6.07
N VAL A 5 18.59 -10.08 -5.19
CA VAL A 5 19.84 -10.74 -4.77
C VAL A 5 19.54 -11.82 -3.74
N CYS A 6 18.53 -11.61 -2.90
CA CYS A 6 18.09 -12.51 -1.85
C CYS A 6 16.58 -12.69 -1.90
N ASP A 7 16.10 -13.88 -1.55
CA ASP A 7 14.68 -14.15 -1.39
C ASP A 7 14.17 -13.51 -0.09
N THR A 8 13.17 -12.62 -0.21
CA THR A 8 12.70 -11.85 0.95
C THR A 8 12.09 -12.75 2.01
N GLY A 9 11.37 -13.81 1.61
CA GLY A 9 10.66 -14.69 2.54
C GLY A 9 11.55 -15.58 3.38
N THR A 10 12.78 -15.85 2.94
CA THR A 10 13.70 -16.80 3.59
C THR A 10 14.96 -16.16 4.16
N TYR A 11 15.42 -15.06 3.57
CA TYR A 11 16.68 -14.43 3.96
C TYR A 11 16.52 -13.50 5.18
N TRP A 12 15.40 -12.77 5.29
CA TRP A 12 15.20 -11.79 6.34
C TRP A 12 14.43 -12.36 7.53
N SER A 13 14.77 -11.89 8.72
CA SER A 13 14.01 -12.17 9.94
C SER A 13 12.64 -11.47 9.91
N SER A 14 11.75 -11.84 10.84
CA SER A 14 10.45 -11.17 11.00
C SER A 14 10.58 -9.67 11.24
N PHE A 15 11.63 -9.24 11.95
CA PHE A 15 11.95 -7.82 12.11
C PHE A 15 12.34 -7.18 10.76
N GLY A 16 13.18 -7.86 9.97
CA GLY A 16 13.53 -7.41 8.62
C GLY A 16 12.31 -7.27 7.71
N HIS A 17 11.36 -8.22 7.76
CA HIS A 17 10.10 -8.11 7.02
C HIS A 17 9.27 -6.88 7.46
N ALA A 18 9.23 -6.58 8.76
CA ALA A 18 8.53 -5.38 9.26
C ALA A 18 9.19 -4.09 8.76
N VAL A 19 10.52 -4.02 8.76
CA VAL A 19 11.26 -2.88 8.20
C VAL A 19 10.99 -2.72 6.71
N ILE A 20 11.05 -3.81 5.95
CA ILE A 20 10.76 -3.80 4.50
C ILE A 20 9.32 -3.32 4.25
N LEU A 21 8.33 -3.80 5.02
CA LEU A 21 6.95 -3.36 4.92
C LEU A 21 6.80 -1.85 5.15
N LEU A 22 7.46 -1.32 6.19
CA LEU A 22 7.48 0.12 6.46
C LEU A 22 8.13 0.93 5.33
N LEU A 23 9.20 0.42 4.74
CA LEU A 23 9.86 1.06 3.60
C LEU A 23 8.97 1.04 2.35
N ILE A 24 8.26 -0.07 2.08
CA ILE A 24 7.29 -0.18 0.98
C ILE A 24 6.17 0.86 1.19
N GLN A 25 5.61 0.91 2.40
CA GLN A 25 4.54 1.86 2.74
C GLN A 25 5.01 3.31 2.61
N THR A 26 6.21 3.60 3.10
CA THR A 26 6.80 4.94 3.00
C THR A 26 7.07 5.33 1.55
N GLY A 27 7.55 4.39 0.74
CA GLY A 27 7.78 4.60 -0.70
C GLY A 27 6.48 4.79 -1.49
N GLY A 28 5.47 3.96 -1.21
CA GLY A 28 4.18 3.99 -1.90
C GLY A 28 3.35 5.24 -1.61
N LEU A 29 3.32 5.69 -0.36
CA LEU A 29 2.65 6.94 0.04
C LEU A 29 3.48 8.19 -0.25
N GLY A 30 4.79 8.04 -0.39
CA GLY A 30 5.75 9.13 -0.44
C GLY A 30 6.14 9.65 0.94
N VAL A 31 7.43 9.89 1.13
CA VAL A 31 8.03 10.31 2.41
C VAL A 31 7.39 11.61 2.94
N VAL A 32 7.07 12.54 2.05
CA VAL A 32 6.46 13.82 2.41
C VAL A 32 5.03 13.64 2.92
N THR A 33 4.25 12.75 2.30
CA THR A 33 2.87 12.44 2.74
C THR A 33 2.88 11.84 4.15
N ILE A 34 3.81 10.93 4.44
CA ILE A 34 3.96 10.33 5.78
C ILE A 34 4.41 11.37 6.79
N SER A 35 5.42 12.17 6.47
CA SER A 35 5.91 13.26 7.35
C SER A 35 4.80 14.26 7.68
N ALA A 36 4.00 14.64 6.69
CA ALA A 36 2.85 15.51 6.88
C ALA A 36 1.77 14.87 7.76
N SER A 37 1.53 13.57 7.59
CA SER A 37 0.57 12.82 8.42
C SER A 37 0.97 12.79 9.88
N PHE A 38 2.25 12.61 10.19
CA PHE A 38 2.78 12.72 11.54
C PHE A 38 2.57 14.12 12.15
N THR A 39 2.78 15.17 11.35
CA THR A 39 2.55 16.55 11.80
C THR A 39 1.08 16.81 12.10
N ILE A 40 0.18 16.28 11.26
CA ILE A 40 -1.28 16.38 11.46
C ILE A 40 -1.71 15.63 12.73
N LEU A 41 -1.24 14.39 12.91
CA LEU A 41 -1.56 13.57 14.07
C LEU A 41 -1.05 14.17 15.38
N SER A 42 0.10 14.86 15.35
CA SER A 42 0.68 15.55 16.49
C SER A 42 -0.02 16.86 16.84
N GLY A 43 -1.09 17.25 16.13
CA GLY A 43 -1.86 18.47 16.36
C GLY A 43 -1.11 19.78 16.09
N LYS A 44 0.08 19.71 15.50
CA LYS A 44 0.89 20.89 15.16
C LYS A 44 0.34 21.63 13.95
N LYS A 45 0.34 22.97 14.00
CA LYS A 45 -0.05 23.80 12.85
C LYS A 45 0.99 23.67 11.73
N ILE A 46 0.51 23.32 10.53
CA ILE A 46 1.36 23.18 9.34
C ILE A 46 1.57 24.56 8.74
N GLY A 47 2.82 25.02 8.67
CA GLY A 47 3.22 26.30 8.08
C GLY A 47 3.09 26.31 6.55
N LEU A 48 3.13 27.51 5.95
CA LEU A 48 2.97 27.70 4.49
C LEU A 48 4.05 26.97 3.69
N SER A 49 5.31 27.01 4.12
CA SER A 49 6.41 26.30 3.47
C SER A 49 6.18 24.78 3.44
N GLN A 50 5.70 24.21 4.54
CA GLN A 50 5.41 22.79 4.65
C GLN A 50 4.23 22.38 3.74
N ARG A 51 3.22 23.26 3.60
CA ARG A 51 2.09 23.06 2.67
C ARG A 51 2.53 23.09 1.21
N SER A 52 3.51 23.94 0.86
CA SER A 52 4.07 23.99 -0.50
C SER A 52 4.75 22.65 -0.85
N ILE A 53 5.59 22.13 0.02
CA ILE A 53 6.27 20.84 -0.18
C ILE A 53 5.25 19.70 -0.28
N MET A 54 4.19 19.72 0.54
CA MET A 54 3.11 18.73 0.47
C MET A 54 2.34 18.80 -0.85
N ALA A 55 2.02 20.00 -1.34
CA ALA A 55 1.32 20.19 -2.60
C ALA A 55 2.14 19.65 -3.78
N GLU A 56 3.45 19.89 -3.77
CA GLU A 56 4.37 19.38 -4.78
C GLU A 56 4.45 17.85 -4.75
N SER A 57 4.54 17.23 -3.56
CA SER A 57 4.68 15.79 -3.41
C SER A 57 3.46 14.99 -3.86
N VAL A 58 2.25 15.54 -3.74
CA VAL A 58 1.01 14.91 -4.21
C VAL A 58 0.51 15.52 -5.52
N ALA A 59 1.34 16.34 -6.19
CA ALA A 59 1.00 17.07 -7.43
C ALA A 59 -0.31 17.87 -7.33
N ALA A 60 -0.63 18.39 -6.14
CA ALA A 60 -1.86 19.13 -5.91
C ALA A 60 -1.79 20.53 -6.54
N PRO A 61 -2.80 20.93 -7.32
CA PRO A 61 -2.78 22.22 -8.04
C PRO A 61 -2.91 23.43 -7.11
N GLN A 62 -3.32 23.24 -5.87
CA GLN A 62 -3.55 24.33 -4.92
C GLN A 62 -3.05 23.98 -3.52
N LEU A 63 -2.45 24.96 -2.83
CA LEU A 63 -2.03 24.85 -1.42
C LEU A 63 -3.23 24.74 -0.46
N SER A 64 -4.38 25.28 -0.87
CA SER A 64 -5.62 25.20 -0.11
C SER A 64 -6.18 23.77 -0.15
N GLY A 65 -6.36 23.18 1.04
CA GLY A 65 -6.91 21.84 1.16
C GLY A 65 -5.91 20.68 1.08
N VAL A 66 -4.61 20.92 0.80
CA VAL A 66 -3.60 19.87 0.69
C VAL A 66 -3.50 19.00 1.95
N VAL A 67 -3.68 19.59 3.12
CA VAL A 67 -3.68 18.84 4.40
C VAL A 67 -4.86 17.85 4.48
N ARG A 68 -6.04 18.28 4.00
CA ARG A 68 -7.22 17.40 3.93
C ARG A 68 -7.02 16.28 2.93
N LEU A 69 -6.46 16.61 1.76
CA LEU A 69 -6.13 15.63 0.72
C LEU A 69 -5.14 14.58 1.22
N THR A 70 -4.06 15.00 1.89
CA THR A 70 -3.09 14.08 2.48
C THR A 70 -3.73 13.15 3.51
N GLY A 71 -4.57 13.68 4.41
CA GLY A 71 -5.29 12.85 5.38
C GLY A 71 -6.31 11.90 4.73
N PHE A 72 -6.91 12.28 3.60
CA PHE A 72 -7.77 11.43 2.80
C PHE A 72 -6.95 10.29 2.17
N ILE A 73 -5.85 10.60 1.49
CA ILE A 73 -4.94 9.62 0.86
C ILE A 73 -4.55 8.54 1.85
N VAL A 74 -4.03 8.93 3.02
CA VAL A 74 -3.56 7.95 4.02
C VAL A 74 -4.69 7.04 4.50
N ARG A 75 -5.87 7.59 4.80
CA ARG A 75 -7.01 6.79 5.28
C ARG A 75 -7.53 5.84 4.21
N VAL A 76 -7.64 6.29 2.97
CA VAL A 76 -8.11 5.47 1.86
C VAL A 76 -7.11 4.36 1.55
N THR A 77 -5.81 4.67 1.51
CA THR A 77 -4.75 3.67 1.30
C THR A 77 -4.80 2.58 2.36
N LEU A 78 -4.73 2.96 3.65
CA LEU A 78 -4.77 1.98 4.74
C LEU A 78 -6.08 1.18 4.74
N GLY A 79 -7.21 1.80 4.39
CA GLY A 79 -8.50 1.12 4.26
C GLY A 79 -8.49 0.06 3.16
N ILE A 80 -8.01 0.40 1.98
CA ILE A 80 -7.93 -0.52 0.83
C ILE A 80 -6.94 -1.67 1.12
N GLU A 81 -5.78 -1.35 1.68
CA GLU A 81 -4.79 -2.35 2.08
C GLU A 81 -5.34 -3.32 3.12
N LEU A 82 -6.08 -2.82 4.11
CA LEU A 82 -6.71 -3.67 5.12
C LEU A 82 -7.79 -4.57 4.52
N ILE A 83 -8.63 -4.03 3.63
CA ILE A 83 -9.64 -4.84 2.92
C ILE A 83 -8.96 -5.92 2.08
N GLY A 84 -7.93 -5.58 1.32
CA GLY A 84 -7.15 -6.55 0.53
C GLY A 84 -6.54 -7.65 1.41
N ALA A 85 -5.96 -7.28 2.55
CA ALA A 85 -5.41 -8.23 3.51
C ALA A 85 -6.50 -9.17 4.07
N LEU A 86 -7.66 -8.64 4.45
CA LEU A 86 -8.77 -9.43 4.96
C LEU A 86 -9.35 -10.40 3.92
N LEU A 87 -9.42 -9.99 2.65
CA LEU A 87 -9.89 -10.85 1.57
C LEU A 87 -8.92 -12.01 1.27
N MET A 88 -7.60 -11.78 1.39
CA MET A 88 -6.58 -12.83 1.19
C MET A 88 -6.36 -13.70 2.44
N ALA A 89 -6.73 -13.21 3.63
CA ALA A 89 -6.51 -13.89 4.90
C ALA A 89 -7.05 -15.34 4.94
N PRO A 90 -8.26 -15.68 4.45
CA PRO A 90 -8.76 -17.06 4.50
C PRO A 90 -7.84 -18.06 3.80
N VAL A 91 -7.25 -17.68 2.68
CA VAL A 91 -6.35 -18.55 1.90
C VAL A 91 -5.01 -18.69 2.60
N PHE A 92 -4.37 -17.57 2.96
CA PHE A 92 -3.07 -17.63 3.62
C PHE A 92 -3.14 -18.22 5.04
N CYS A 93 -4.22 -17.97 5.80
CA CYS A 93 -4.37 -18.57 7.13
C CYS A 93 -4.58 -20.09 7.06
N ARG A 94 -5.28 -20.59 6.04
CA ARG A 94 -5.41 -22.03 5.79
C ARG A 94 -4.05 -22.68 5.54
N ASP A 95 -3.18 -22.02 4.79
CA ASP A 95 -1.92 -22.58 4.31
C ASP A 95 -0.76 -22.42 5.30
N PHE A 96 -0.74 -21.33 6.07
CA PHE A 96 0.38 -20.96 6.95
C PHE A 96 0.01 -20.83 8.44
N GLY A 97 -1.26 -21.08 8.78
CA GLY A 97 -1.78 -20.84 10.13
C GLY A 97 -2.16 -19.39 10.39
N LEU A 98 -2.90 -19.12 11.46
CA LEU A 98 -3.57 -17.85 11.71
C LEU A 98 -2.59 -16.65 11.72
N PHE A 99 -1.61 -16.65 12.60
CA PHE A 99 -0.72 -15.48 12.79
C PHE A 99 0.17 -15.22 11.56
N ARG A 100 0.75 -16.28 11.03
CA ARG A 100 1.61 -16.17 9.84
C ARG A 100 0.80 -15.84 8.60
N GLY A 101 -0.38 -16.41 8.45
CA GLY A 101 -1.28 -16.13 7.34
C GLY A 101 -1.76 -14.67 7.33
N LEU A 102 -2.14 -14.12 8.49
CA LEU A 102 -2.51 -12.70 8.61
C LEU A 102 -1.33 -11.78 8.27
N TRP A 103 -0.13 -12.11 8.75
CA TRP A 103 1.07 -11.35 8.41
C TRP A 103 1.36 -11.37 6.90
N MET A 104 1.27 -12.54 6.28
CA MET A 104 1.46 -12.68 4.83
C MET A 104 0.39 -11.93 4.04
N SER A 105 -0.87 -12.00 4.47
CA SER A 105 -1.96 -11.26 3.83
C SER A 105 -1.72 -9.75 3.87
N LEU A 106 -1.33 -9.23 5.02
CA LEU A 106 -1.03 -7.80 5.18
C LEU A 106 0.16 -7.39 4.30
N PHE A 107 1.25 -8.16 4.34
CA PHE A 107 2.46 -7.85 3.58
C PHE A 107 2.19 -7.83 2.08
N HIS A 108 1.48 -8.85 1.55
CA HIS A 108 1.17 -8.92 0.12
C HIS A 108 0.17 -7.84 -0.30
N SER A 109 -0.79 -7.47 0.56
CA SER A 109 -1.73 -6.39 0.27
C SER A 109 -1.02 -5.06 0.10
N VAL A 110 -0.15 -4.69 1.04
CA VAL A 110 0.66 -3.46 0.99
C VAL A 110 1.60 -3.49 -0.22
N SER A 111 2.30 -4.61 -0.43
CA SER A 111 3.23 -4.77 -1.56
C SER A 111 2.53 -4.64 -2.91
N ALA A 112 1.32 -5.18 -3.05
CA ALA A 112 0.52 -5.09 -4.26
C ALA A 112 -0.01 -3.67 -4.49
N PHE A 113 -0.60 -3.05 -3.48
CA PHE A 113 -1.13 -1.68 -3.58
C PHE A 113 -0.02 -0.67 -3.90
N CYS A 114 1.12 -0.74 -3.22
CA CYS A 114 2.27 0.12 -3.48
C CYS A 114 3.04 -0.24 -4.76
N ASN A 115 2.60 -1.25 -5.53
CA ASN A 115 3.28 -1.75 -6.74
C ASN A 115 4.76 -2.14 -6.49
N ALA A 116 5.11 -2.54 -5.27
CA ALA A 116 6.47 -2.92 -4.89
C ALA A 116 6.87 -4.28 -5.48
N GLY A 117 5.93 -5.23 -5.55
CA GLY A 117 6.15 -6.56 -6.10
C GLY A 117 7.12 -7.41 -5.28
N ILE A 118 7.22 -7.15 -3.97
CA ILE A 118 7.99 -7.93 -3.01
C ILE A 118 7.04 -8.91 -2.32
N ASP A 119 7.47 -10.17 -2.16
CA ASP A 119 6.67 -11.25 -1.57
C ASP A 119 7.42 -11.99 -0.47
N LEU A 120 6.69 -12.78 0.33
CA LEU A 120 7.24 -13.63 1.39
C LEU A 120 7.06 -15.13 1.09
N LEU A 121 6.73 -15.50 -0.14
CA LEU A 121 6.38 -16.87 -0.52
C LEU A 121 7.60 -17.77 -0.82
N GLY A 122 8.81 -17.23 -0.75
CA GLY A 122 10.05 -17.98 -0.86
C GLY A 122 10.16 -19.17 0.10
N VAL A 123 9.36 -19.21 1.14
CA VAL A 123 9.23 -20.36 2.06
C VAL A 123 8.66 -21.62 1.38
N ARG A 124 7.96 -21.48 0.24
CA ARG A 124 7.48 -22.61 -0.58
C ARG A 124 8.47 -23.03 -1.66
N GLY A 125 9.36 -22.16 -2.02
CA GLY A 125 10.39 -22.37 -3.03
C GLY A 125 11.09 -21.05 -3.32
N ALA A 126 12.41 -21.05 -3.35
CA ALA A 126 13.18 -19.82 -3.56
C ALA A 126 12.74 -19.13 -4.86
N TYR A 127 12.46 -17.83 -4.76
CA TYR A 127 12.01 -16.98 -5.87
C TYR A 127 10.70 -17.42 -6.55
N SER A 128 9.88 -18.26 -5.90
CA SER A 128 8.64 -18.78 -6.48
C SER A 128 7.55 -17.70 -6.61
N SER A 129 7.61 -16.65 -5.79
CA SER A 129 6.61 -15.59 -5.77
C SER A 129 5.18 -16.17 -5.67
N LEU A 130 4.21 -15.60 -6.36
CA LEU A 130 2.81 -16.03 -6.36
C LEU A 130 2.50 -17.23 -7.26
N THR A 131 3.51 -17.88 -7.85
CA THR A 131 3.27 -19.01 -8.78
C THR A 131 2.49 -20.17 -8.14
N SER A 132 2.65 -20.40 -6.84
CA SER A 132 1.88 -21.39 -6.09
C SER A 132 0.36 -21.08 -6.03
N TYR A 133 -0.02 -19.83 -6.27
CA TYR A 133 -1.41 -19.36 -6.27
C TYR A 133 -1.88 -18.95 -7.66
N ALA A 134 -1.19 -19.36 -8.73
CA ALA A 134 -1.53 -19.01 -10.11
C ALA A 134 -2.96 -19.43 -10.51
N TYR A 135 -3.48 -20.50 -9.91
CA TYR A 135 -4.84 -21.01 -10.14
C TYR A 135 -5.84 -20.61 -9.04
N ASP A 136 -5.44 -19.82 -8.05
CA ASP A 136 -6.37 -19.32 -7.03
C ASP A 136 -7.02 -18.02 -7.51
N PRO A 137 -8.34 -18.05 -7.85
CA PRO A 137 -9.00 -16.87 -8.43
C PRO A 137 -9.13 -15.73 -7.43
N LEU A 138 -9.27 -16.03 -6.13
CA LEU A 138 -9.42 -15.01 -5.10
C LEU A 138 -8.13 -14.20 -4.93
N ILE A 139 -7.00 -14.88 -4.76
CA ILE A 139 -5.69 -14.22 -4.61
C ILE A 139 -5.36 -13.38 -5.85
N ASN A 140 -5.54 -13.96 -7.04
CA ASN A 140 -5.25 -13.27 -8.30
C ASN A 140 -6.12 -12.01 -8.47
N LEU A 141 -7.44 -12.15 -8.24
CA LEU A 141 -8.37 -11.01 -8.39
C LEU A 141 -8.03 -9.88 -7.41
N VAL A 142 -7.81 -10.21 -6.12
CA VAL A 142 -7.50 -9.20 -5.10
C VAL A 142 -6.19 -8.49 -5.42
N ILE A 143 -5.14 -9.22 -5.80
CA ILE A 143 -3.83 -8.63 -6.14
C ILE A 143 -3.93 -7.74 -7.39
N ILE A 144 -4.62 -8.18 -8.44
CA ILE A 144 -4.83 -7.39 -9.65
C ILE A 144 -5.56 -6.09 -9.31
N LEU A 145 -6.64 -6.17 -8.53
CA LEU A 145 -7.38 -4.99 -8.11
C LEU A 145 -6.52 -4.03 -7.29
N LEU A 146 -5.73 -4.52 -6.34
CA LEU A 146 -4.83 -3.69 -5.53
C LEU A 146 -3.79 -2.97 -6.40
N ILE A 147 -3.17 -3.69 -7.35
CA ILE A 147 -2.20 -3.11 -8.29
C ILE A 147 -2.84 -1.99 -9.13
N VAL A 148 -4.01 -2.25 -9.72
CA VAL A 148 -4.73 -1.27 -10.55
C VAL A 148 -5.14 -0.06 -9.72
N ILE A 149 -5.76 -0.29 -8.56
CA ILE A 149 -6.22 0.77 -7.66
C ILE A 149 -5.04 1.64 -7.19
N GLY A 150 -3.94 1.02 -6.76
CA GLY A 150 -2.74 1.73 -6.35
C GLY A 150 -2.06 2.50 -7.48
N GLY A 151 -2.18 2.00 -8.73
CA GLY A 151 -1.58 2.62 -9.91
C GLY A 151 -2.38 3.80 -10.50
N ILE A 152 -3.67 3.96 -10.18
CA ILE A 152 -4.51 5.04 -10.73
C ILE A 152 -4.04 6.43 -10.27
N GLY A 153 -3.47 6.54 -9.07
CA GLY A 153 -2.99 7.80 -8.50
C GLY A 153 -4.02 8.52 -7.62
N PHE A 154 -3.49 9.19 -6.61
CA PHE A 154 -4.30 9.76 -5.51
C PHE A 154 -5.19 10.92 -5.93
N LEU A 155 -4.79 11.73 -6.93
CA LEU A 155 -5.60 12.83 -7.44
C LEU A 155 -6.87 12.34 -8.13
N THR A 156 -6.78 11.25 -8.87
CA THR A 156 -7.94 10.61 -9.52
C THR A 156 -8.92 10.09 -8.47
N TRP A 157 -8.42 9.54 -7.37
CA TRP A 157 -9.26 9.11 -6.25
C TRP A 157 -9.98 10.27 -5.56
N ASP A 158 -9.28 11.39 -5.35
CA ASP A 158 -9.89 12.60 -4.79
C ASP A 158 -10.96 13.17 -5.72
N ASP A 159 -10.70 13.16 -7.02
CA ASP A 159 -11.66 13.63 -8.04
C ASP A 159 -12.91 12.74 -8.10
N ILE A 160 -12.73 11.41 -8.14
CA ILE A 160 -13.85 10.46 -8.08
C ILE A 160 -14.68 10.66 -6.80
N TYR A 161 -14.01 10.84 -5.66
CA TYR A 161 -14.68 11.01 -4.38
C TYR A 161 -15.48 12.32 -4.32
N ARG A 162 -14.94 13.42 -4.86
CA ARG A 162 -15.61 14.74 -4.86
C ARG A 162 -16.69 14.82 -5.92
N ASN A 163 -16.44 14.28 -7.10
CA ASN A 163 -17.30 14.42 -8.28
C ASN A 163 -18.22 13.21 -8.51
N ARG A 164 -18.36 12.31 -7.54
CA ARG A 164 -19.17 11.09 -7.66
C ARG A 164 -20.62 11.30 -8.12
N HIS A 165 -21.14 12.52 -8.01
CA HIS A 165 -22.47 12.90 -8.46
C HIS A 165 -22.50 13.49 -9.88
N HIS A 166 -21.35 13.72 -10.53
CA HIS A 166 -21.26 14.35 -11.85
C HIS A 166 -20.50 13.48 -12.89
N ILE A 167 -20.42 12.18 -12.69
CA ILE A 167 -19.71 11.24 -13.62
C ILE A 167 -20.41 11.13 -14.98
N SER A 168 -21.55 11.79 -15.21
CA SER A 168 -22.33 11.72 -16.45
C SER A 168 -22.26 12.99 -17.33
N ARG A 169 -21.09 13.68 -17.37
CA ARG A 169 -20.86 14.69 -18.38
C ARG A 169 -19.49 14.55 -19.01
#